data_affa3c9f6a71f5db96a0bc84797db2bf
#
_entry.id   affa3c9f6a71f5db96a0bc84797db2bf
#
_cell.length_a   1.000
_cell.length_b   1.000
_cell.length_c   1.000
_cell.angle_alpha   90.00
_cell.angle_beta   90.00
_cell.angle_gamma   90.00
#
_symmetry.space_group_name_H-M   'P 1'
#
loop_
_entity.id
_entity.type
_entity.pdbx_description
1 polymer ?
#
loop_
_entity_poly.entity_id
_entity_poly.type
_entity_poly.pdbx_seq_one_letter_code
_entity_poly.pdbx_strand_id
1 'polypeptide(L)'
;MSHTSITSEQRRLIIVLSIFWGTLFGALGIFFPYYSLYLKQELALSGQQVGAAMGVFFLVGLIGQPTWGYLADRTGARKIILIIISLGIALGFIAFWYVETYFGLLFVSACFAAFYTSLIPQGMALGLGLLYRSDTSHFEYVRAIGSLGFLLTCFGFPYFLEGMSKSSGNTELGLMFPCSALIILITALTVIFIPNQNIIREKAKSGSWKQLFGDSRFIRFFIYVFLANFMLDGPMFMFPIFVESVAPENPVGTLKWLWLIMLVPEIMIIAMSGHMRRRIGVRLLMFAGLGAGGIKWIICGFWGDNLTVLHWAMLIHSFYVVGALVAMPLYVNYLIPSDLRSTGQGLATMISSSLGGGICSNYVAGWLIDNVGPEAPQIYGGCGALILLCIAPFFVPKVIPQQYR
;
A
#
# COMPACT_ATOMS: atom_id res chain seq x y z
N MET A 1 9.90 32.11 16.77
CA MET A 1 10.33 30.75 16.37
C MET A 1 11.79 30.83 16.00
N SER A 2 12.71 30.38 16.86
CA SER A 2 14.15 30.38 16.60
C SER A 2 14.42 29.37 15.49
N HIS A 3 14.92 29.83 14.34
CA HIS A 3 15.48 28.96 13.31
C HIS A 3 16.77 28.35 13.87
N THR A 4 16.64 27.21 14.53
CA THR A 4 17.81 26.37 14.84
C THR A 4 18.38 25.88 13.51
N SER A 5 19.58 26.31 13.16
CA SER A 5 20.28 25.91 11.95
C SER A 5 20.49 24.39 11.97
N ILE A 6 20.03 23.71 10.91
CA ILE A 6 20.20 22.26 10.74
C ILE A 6 21.70 21.93 10.76
N THR A 7 22.13 21.05 11.67
CA THR A 7 23.53 20.63 11.75
C THR A 7 23.93 19.79 10.52
N SER A 8 25.22 19.72 10.23
CA SER A 8 25.75 18.91 9.12
C SER A 8 25.37 17.42 9.24
N GLU A 9 25.32 16.90 10.46
CA GLU A 9 24.91 15.51 10.75
C GLU A 9 23.41 15.28 10.48
N GLN A 10 22.56 16.21 10.91
CA GLN A 10 21.12 16.18 10.63
C GLN A 10 20.84 16.26 9.14
N ARG A 11 21.55 17.13 8.41
CA ARG A 11 21.42 17.22 6.94
C ARG A 11 21.82 15.92 6.25
N ARG A 12 22.92 15.29 6.67
CA ARG A 12 23.35 13.97 6.16
C ARG A 12 22.28 12.92 6.41
N LEU A 13 21.71 12.86 7.61
CA LEU A 13 20.67 11.91 7.97
C LEU A 13 19.41 12.08 7.10
N ILE A 14 18.94 13.32 6.91
CA ILE A 14 17.79 13.63 6.05
C ILE A 14 18.05 13.17 4.62
N ILE A 15 19.23 13.43 4.06
CA ILE A 15 19.59 13.00 2.70
C ILE A 15 19.58 11.47 2.58
N VAL A 16 20.23 10.76 3.50
CA VAL A 16 20.28 9.28 3.48
C VAL A 16 18.90 8.67 3.60
N LEU A 17 18.06 9.16 4.50
CA LEU A 17 16.68 8.70 4.65
C LEU A 17 15.82 9.04 3.42
N SER A 18 16.03 10.19 2.79
CA SER A 18 15.35 10.56 1.55
C SER A 18 15.70 9.61 0.40
N ILE A 19 16.98 9.27 0.26
CA ILE A 19 17.43 8.27 -0.74
C ILE A 19 16.81 6.90 -0.42
N PHE A 20 16.85 6.48 0.85
CA PHE A 20 16.24 5.23 1.29
C PHE A 20 14.75 5.15 0.91
N TRP A 21 13.95 6.17 1.25
CA TRP A 21 12.52 6.18 0.93
C TRP A 21 12.26 6.31 -0.57
N GLY A 22 13.03 7.13 -1.26
CA GLY A 22 12.92 7.33 -2.71
C GLY A 22 13.20 6.04 -3.48
N THR A 23 14.26 5.32 -3.15
CA THR A 23 14.61 4.05 -3.80
C THR A 23 13.66 2.92 -3.39
N LEU A 24 13.29 2.81 -2.11
CA LEU A 24 12.33 1.82 -1.65
C LEU A 24 11.01 1.93 -2.44
N PHE A 25 10.41 3.11 -2.46
CA PHE A 25 9.16 3.32 -3.18
C PHE A 25 9.34 3.34 -4.69
N GLY A 26 10.53 3.67 -5.19
CA GLY A 26 10.88 3.54 -6.59
C GLY A 26 10.81 2.09 -7.08
N ALA A 27 11.32 1.13 -6.33
CA ALA A 27 11.17 -0.30 -6.67
C ALA A 27 9.69 -0.72 -6.70
N LEU A 28 8.88 -0.22 -5.75
CA LEU A 28 7.46 -0.50 -5.70
C LEU A 28 6.68 0.12 -6.86
N GLY A 29 7.10 1.30 -7.34
CA GLY A 29 6.50 1.98 -8.48
C GLY A 29 6.73 1.26 -9.82
N ILE A 30 7.77 0.41 -9.92
CA ILE A 30 7.96 -0.50 -11.05
C ILE A 30 7.11 -1.76 -10.88
N PHE A 31 7.07 -2.33 -9.69
CA PHE A 31 6.47 -3.64 -9.45
C PHE A 31 4.95 -3.60 -9.39
N PHE A 32 4.38 -2.84 -8.45
CA PHE A 32 2.94 -2.88 -8.17
C PHE A 32 2.02 -2.53 -9.33
N PRO A 33 2.29 -1.47 -10.10
CA PRO A 33 1.40 -1.04 -11.17
C PRO A 33 1.26 -2.03 -12.30
N TYR A 34 2.22 -2.95 -12.45
CA TYR A 34 2.33 -3.82 -13.63
C TYR A 34 2.30 -5.31 -13.28
N TYR A 35 2.37 -5.69 -12.01
CA TYR A 35 2.55 -7.09 -11.60
C TYR A 35 1.37 -7.98 -12.01
N SER A 36 0.11 -7.56 -11.78
CA SER A 36 -1.05 -8.36 -12.19
C SER A 36 -1.16 -8.49 -13.72
N LEU A 37 -0.75 -7.46 -14.47
CA LEU A 37 -0.67 -7.51 -15.92
C LEU A 37 0.39 -8.51 -16.40
N TYR A 38 1.58 -8.51 -15.79
CA TYR A 38 2.63 -9.49 -16.04
C TYR A 38 2.13 -10.93 -15.83
N LEU A 39 1.47 -11.18 -14.69
CA LEU A 39 0.93 -12.51 -14.40
C LEU A 39 -0.09 -12.97 -15.44
N LYS A 40 -0.89 -12.04 -15.96
CA LYS A 40 -1.89 -12.32 -16.99
C LYS A 40 -1.27 -12.53 -18.37
N GLN A 41 -0.38 -11.63 -18.80
CA GLN A 41 0.17 -11.62 -20.16
C GLN A 41 1.32 -12.60 -20.36
N GLU A 42 2.31 -12.59 -19.46
CA GLU A 42 3.53 -13.40 -19.67
C GLU A 42 3.42 -14.81 -19.09
N LEU A 43 2.73 -14.98 -17.96
CA LEU A 43 2.50 -16.31 -17.39
C LEU A 43 1.15 -16.92 -17.78
N ALA A 44 0.32 -16.20 -18.55
CA ALA A 44 -0.98 -16.65 -19.04
C ALA A 44 -1.91 -17.20 -17.92
N LEU A 45 -1.81 -16.63 -16.71
CA LEU A 45 -2.58 -17.10 -15.55
C LEU A 45 -4.05 -16.69 -15.66
N SER A 46 -4.95 -17.54 -15.12
CA SER A 46 -6.34 -17.17 -14.94
C SER A 46 -6.48 -16.05 -13.91
N GLY A 47 -7.58 -15.29 -13.94
CA GLY A 47 -7.84 -14.25 -12.96
C GLY A 47 -7.80 -14.78 -11.52
N GLN A 48 -8.35 -15.96 -11.28
CA GLN A 48 -8.33 -16.61 -9.97
C GLN A 48 -6.91 -16.97 -9.53
N GLN A 49 -6.06 -17.45 -10.44
CA GLN A 49 -4.66 -17.71 -10.14
C GLN A 49 -3.88 -16.42 -9.83
N VAL A 50 -4.13 -15.35 -10.56
CA VAL A 50 -3.58 -14.02 -10.25
C VAL A 50 -4.03 -13.56 -8.86
N GLY A 51 -5.33 -13.65 -8.57
CA GLY A 51 -5.88 -13.28 -7.26
C GLY A 51 -5.28 -14.08 -6.11
N ALA A 52 -5.08 -15.39 -6.29
CA ALA A 52 -4.43 -16.24 -5.30
C ALA A 52 -2.95 -15.87 -5.10
N ALA A 53 -2.20 -15.62 -6.18
CA ALA A 53 -0.80 -15.19 -6.10
C ALA A 53 -0.66 -13.85 -5.35
N MET A 54 -1.54 -12.88 -5.63
CA MET A 54 -1.61 -11.62 -4.88
C MET A 54 -1.98 -11.85 -3.41
N GLY A 55 -2.94 -12.73 -3.13
CA GLY A 55 -3.38 -13.07 -1.77
C GLY A 55 -2.27 -13.67 -0.89
N VAL A 56 -1.34 -14.41 -1.47
CA VAL A 56 -0.19 -15.00 -0.77
C VAL A 56 0.69 -13.92 -0.12
N PHE A 57 0.86 -12.76 -0.75
CA PHE A 57 1.64 -11.66 -0.14
C PHE A 57 1.05 -11.25 1.21
N PHE A 58 -0.25 -11.09 1.28
CA PHE A 58 -0.93 -10.66 2.48
C PHE A 58 -1.04 -11.77 3.52
N LEU A 59 -1.25 -13.00 3.08
CA LEU A 59 -1.32 -14.17 3.97
C LEU A 59 0.00 -14.38 4.72
N VAL A 60 1.12 -14.39 3.99
CA VAL A 60 2.45 -14.54 4.60
C VAL A 60 2.82 -13.30 5.42
N GLY A 61 2.39 -12.11 4.99
CA GLY A 61 2.57 -10.86 5.71
C GLY A 61 1.98 -10.85 7.12
N LEU A 62 0.88 -11.59 7.36
CA LEU A 62 0.28 -11.73 8.69
C LEU A 62 1.26 -12.33 9.70
N ILE A 63 2.17 -13.18 9.27
CA ILE A 63 3.19 -13.82 10.10
C ILE A 63 4.53 -13.08 9.99
N GLY A 64 4.91 -12.67 8.79
CA GLY A 64 6.20 -12.04 8.50
C GLY A 64 6.41 -10.72 9.25
N GLN A 65 5.44 -9.82 9.19
CA GLN A 65 5.54 -8.51 9.85
C GLN A 65 5.76 -8.60 11.37
N PRO A 66 4.94 -9.35 12.14
CA PRO A 66 5.17 -9.51 13.57
C PRO A 66 6.49 -10.20 13.91
N THR A 67 6.90 -11.18 13.10
CA THR A 67 8.16 -11.92 13.30
C THR A 67 9.37 -11.00 13.19
N TRP A 68 9.48 -10.23 12.12
CA TRP A 68 10.57 -9.27 11.93
C TRP A 68 10.52 -8.13 12.95
N GLY A 69 9.32 -7.67 13.33
CA GLY A 69 9.13 -6.69 14.39
C GLY A 69 9.65 -7.19 15.74
N TYR A 70 9.25 -8.40 16.11
CA TYR A 70 9.71 -9.04 17.35
C TYR A 70 11.24 -9.24 17.36
N LEU A 71 11.81 -9.70 16.25
CA LEU A 71 13.26 -9.91 16.13
C LEU A 71 14.01 -8.58 16.26
N ALA A 72 13.52 -7.52 15.63
CA ALA A 72 14.10 -6.18 15.71
C ALA A 72 14.07 -5.60 17.13
N ASP A 73 12.95 -5.79 17.82
CA ASP A 73 12.78 -5.28 19.20
C ASP A 73 13.60 -6.12 20.20
N ARG A 74 13.73 -7.43 20.00
CA ARG A 74 14.50 -8.32 20.88
C ARG A 74 16.01 -8.14 20.75
N THR A 75 16.50 -7.96 19.52
CA THR A 75 17.94 -7.85 19.26
C THR A 75 18.46 -6.43 19.34
N GLY A 76 17.59 -5.43 19.22
CA GLY A 76 17.98 -4.02 19.07
C GLY A 76 18.69 -3.72 17.74
N ALA A 77 18.91 -4.74 16.89
CA ALA A 77 19.68 -4.65 15.65
C ALA A 77 18.83 -4.26 14.44
N ARG A 78 17.94 -3.25 14.61
CA ARG A 78 16.96 -2.84 13.61
C ARG A 78 17.57 -2.52 12.25
N LYS A 79 18.74 -1.88 12.22
CA LYS A 79 19.49 -1.59 11.01
C LYS A 79 19.91 -2.87 10.26
N ILE A 80 20.47 -3.86 10.97
CA ILE A 80 20.88 -5.14 10.37
C ILE A 80 19.69 -5.90 9.82
N ILE A 81 18.58 -5.92 10.57
CA ILE A 81 17.32 -6.55 10.14
C ILE A 81 16.80 -5.89 8.88
N LEU A 82 16.85 -4.56 8.78
CA LEU A 82 16.41 -3.83 7.59
C LEU A 82 17.28 -4.17 6.36
N ILE A 83 18.59 -4.36 6.53
CA ILE A 83 19.48 -4.84 5.48
C ILE A 83 19.10 -6.26 5.05
N ILE A 84 18.89 -7.18 6.00
CA ILE A 84 18.49 -8.57 5.71
C ILE A 84 17.17 -8.60 4.95
N ILE A 85 16.18 -7.82 5.39
CA ILE A 85 14.87 -7.70 4.72
C ILE A 85 15.08 -7.19 3.28
N SER A 86 15.85 -6.13 3.08
CA SER A 86 16.09 -5.56 1.74
C SER A 86 16.80 -6.55 0.82
N LEU A 87 17.81 -7.28 1.32
CA LEU A 87 18.50 -8.33 0.55
C LEU A 87 17.57 -9.49 0.23
N GLY A 88 16.73 -9.94 1.18
CA GLY A 88 15.71 -10.97 0.94
C GLY A 88 14.72 -10.58 -0.15
N ILE A 89 14.30 -9.31 -0.20
CA ILE A 89 13.43 -8.77 -1.26
C ILE A 89 14.16 -8.76 -2.61
N ALA A 90 15.42 -8.31 -2.65
CA ALA A 90 16.20 -8.30 -3.89
C ALA A 90 16.37 -9.71 -4.46
N LEU A 91 16.69 -10.68 -3.60
CA LEU A 91 16.76 -12.10 -3.99
C LEU A 91 15.41 -12.63 -4.46
N GLY A 92 14.31 -12.23 -3.82
CA GLY A 92 12.96 -12.57 -4.23
C GLY A 92 12.61 -12.02 -5.61
N PHE A 93 12.97 -10.77 -5.91
CA PHE A 93 12.80 -10.22 -7.25
C PHE A 93 13.62 -10.98 -8.30
N ILE A 94 14.88 -11.33 -7.97
CA ILE A 94 15.70 -12.18 -8.87
C ILE A 94 15.06 -13.56 -9.05
N ALA A 95 14.50 -14.15 -7.98
CA ALA A 95 13.83 -15.45 -8.08
C ALA A 95 12.58 -15.39 -8.98
N PHE A 96 11.79 -14.31 -8.92
CA PHE A 96 10.65 -14.13 -9.83
C PHE A 96 11.03 -14.15 -11.30
N TRP A 97 12.22 -13.66 -11.66
CA TRP A 97 12.73 -13.67 -13.03
C TRP A 97 12.86 -15.08 -13.63
N TYR A 98 13.08 -16.10 -12.78
CA TYR A 98 13.26 -17.50 -13.19
C TYR A 98 12.02 -18.38 -12.98
N VAL A 99 10.88 -17.77 -12.58
CA VAL A 99 9.66 -18.53 -12.33
C VAL A 99 8.90 -18.79 -13.63
N GLU A 100 8.69 -20.08 -13.94
CA GLU A 100 7.93 -20.51 -15.13
C GLU A 100 6.64 -21.26 -14.77
N THR A 101 6.48 -21.69 -13.50
CA THR A 101 5.34 -22.50 -13.08
C THR A 101 4.49 -21.79 -12.03
N TYR A 102 3.19 -22.03 -12.03
CA TYR A 102 2.27 -21.46 -11.05
C TYR A 102 2.64 -21.81 -9.60
N PHE A 103 3.00 -23.06 -9.32
CA PHE A 103 3.42 -23.45 -7.97
C PHE A 103 4.76 -22.81 -7.56
N GLY A 104 5.69 -22.69 -8.50
CA GLY A 104 6.93 -21.93 -8.29
C GLY A 104 6.66 -20.47 -7.98
N LEU A 105 5.70 -19.84 -8.69
CA LEU A 105 5.24 -18.49 -8.42
C LEU A 105 4.71 -18.35 -7.00
N LEU A 106 3.82 -19.22 -6.55
CA LEU A 106 3.27 -19.19 -5.19
C LEU A 106 4.36 -19.34 -4.13
N PHE A 107 5.31 -20.25 -4.35
CA PHE A 107 6.43 -20.44 -3.44
C PHE A 107 7.34 -19.22 -3.35
N VAL A 108 7.76 -18.67 -4.50
CA VAL A 108 8.58 -17.44 -4.55
C VAL A 108 7.82 -16.26 -3.97
N SER A 109 6.52 -16.13 -4.26
CA SER A 109 5.66 -15.10 -3.67
C SER A 109 5.61 -15.20 -2.15
N ALA A 110 5.51 -16.40 -1.59
CA ALA A 110 5.52 -16.61 -0.14
C ALA A 110 6.88 -16.23 0.48
N CYS A 111 7.99 -16.68 -0.11
CA CYS A 111 9.34 -16.33 0.35
C CYS A 111 9.58 -14.81 0.27
N PHE A 112 9.22 -14.18 -0.84
CA PHE A 112 9.32 -12.74 -1.04
C PHE A 112 8.48 -11.96 -0.02
N ALA A 113 7.23 -12.35 0.18
CA ALA A 113 6.30 -11.70 1.09
C ALA A 113 6.75 -11.73 2.55
N ALA A 114 7.47 -12.79 2.96
CA ALA A 114 8.04 -12.89 4.30
C ALA A 114 8.99 -11.73 4.65
N PHE A 115 9.65 -11.18 3.64
CA PHE A 115 10.52 -9.99 3.79
C PHE A 115 9.79 -8.70 3.40
N TYR A 116 9.14 -8.70 2.25
CA TYR A 116 8.58 -7.53 1.61
C TYR A 116 7.59 -6.76 2.50
N THR A 117 6.66 -7.47 3.14
CA THR A 117 5.62 -6.87 3.97
C THR A 117 6.17 -6.13 5.19
N SER A 118 7.41 -6.44 5.60
CA SER A 118 8.07 -5.86 6.78
C SER A 118 8.95 -4.64 6.47
N LEU A 119 9.29 -4.41 5.19
CA LEU A 119 10.24 -3.35 4.81
C LEU A 119 9.74 -1.95 5.21
N ILE A 120 8.51 -1.61 4.85
CA ILE A 120 7.92 -0.30 5.17
C ILE A 120 7.77 -0.10 6.68
N PRO A 121 7.17 -1.02 7.47
CA PRO A 121 7.05 -0.85 8.92
C PRO A 121 8.40 -0.72 9.63
N GLN A 122 9.40 -1.49 9.25
CA GLN A 122 10.74 -1.39 9.84
C GLN A 122 11.46 -0.09 9.45
N GLY A 123 11.33 0.34 8.19
CA GLY A 123 11.83 1.63 7.73
C GLY A 123 11.19 2.82 8.46
N MET A 124 9.86 2.77 8.66
CA MET A 124 9.11 3.76 9.45
C MET A 124 9.62 3.83 10.90
N ALA A 125 9.76 2.68 11.55
CA ALA A 125 10.20 2.62 12.93
C ALA A 125 11.65 3.13 13.10
N LEU A 126 12.54 2.84 12.13
CA LEU A 126 13.92 3.35 12.13
C LEU A 126 13.95 4.86 11.86
N GLY A 127 13.27 5.34 10.83
CA GLY A 127 13.27 6.74 10.44
C GLY A 127 12.67 7.67 11.50
N LEU A 128 11.51 7.32 12.04
CA LEU A 128 10.88 8.07 13.14
C LEU A 128 11.78 8.13 14.38
N GLY A 129 12.36 6.98 14.77
CA GLY A 129 13.23 6.94 15.95
C GLY A 129 14.49 7.80 15.80
N LEU A 130 15.04 7.94 14.58
CA LEU A 130 16.23 8.77 14.33
C LEU A 130 15.89 10.26 14.29
N LEU A 131 14.83 10.63 13.57
CA LEU A 131 14.44 12.03 13.41
C LEU A 131 13.84 12.62 14.68
N TYR A 132 13.10 11.84 15.49
CA TYR A 132 12.59 12.28 16.78
C TYR A 132 13.71 12.65 17.76
N ARG A 133 14.80 11.89 17.77
CA ARG A 133 15.98 12.17 18.62
C ARG A 133 16.77 13.43 18.20
N SER A 134 16.73 13.76 16.94
CA SER A 134 17.45 14.91 16.39
C SER A 134 16.65 16.20 16.43
N ASP A 135 15.47 16.22 17.06
CA ASP A 135 14.53 17.36 17.11
C ASP A 135 14.16 17.91 15.72
N THR A 136 14.26 17.07 14.69
CA THR A 136 13.91 17.42 13.32
C THR A 136 12.55 16.85 12.96
N SER A 137 11.55 17.71 12.81
CA SER A 137 10.19 17.36 12.34
C SER A 137 10.13 17.11 10.82
N HIS A 138 11.22 16.67 10.21
CA HIS A 138 11.33 16.53 8.75
C HIS A 138 10.94 15.15 8.20
N PHE A 139 10.40 14.25 9.05
CA PHE A 139 10.03 12.91 8.60
C PHE A 139 8.98 12.93 7.48
N GLU A 140 8.03 13.86 7.53
CA GLU A 140 7.00 13.99 6.50
C GLU A 140 7.60 14.32 5.13
N TYR A 141 8.58 15.23 5.08
CA TYR A 141 9.30 15.58 3.85
C TYR A 141 10.11 14.39 3.32
N VAL A 142 10.84 13.73 4.21
CA VAL A 142 11.63 12.54 3.86
C VAL A 142 10.71 11.44 3.30
N ARG A 143 9.56 11.23 3.90
CA ARG A 143 8.57 10.25 3.45
C ARG A 143 7.93 10.64 2.11
N ALA A 144 7.72 11.94 1.86
CA ALA A 144 7.18 12.45 0.60
C ALA A 144 8.11 12.18 -0.59
N ILE A 145 9.45 12.15 -0.39
CA ILE A 145 10.42 11.74 -1.41
C ILE A 145 10.15 10.29 -1.86
N GLY A 146 9.64 9.43 -0.98
CA GLY A 146 9.20 8.09 -1.36
C GLY A 146 8.07 8.14 -2.40
N SER A 147 7.04 8.95 -2.18
CA SER A 147 5.95 9.10 -3.16
C SER A 147 6.45 9.63 -4.51
N LEU A 148 7.41 10.55 -4.49
CA LEU A 148 8.07 11.02 -5.72
C LEU A 148 8.86 9.90 -6.40
N GLY A 149 9.60 9.08 -5.64
CA GLY A 149 10.31 7.91 -6.17
C GLY A 149 9.36 6.93 -6.85
N PHE A 150 8.23 6.60 -6.20
CA PHE A 150 7.17 5.75 -6.78
C PHE A 150 6.65 6.35 -8.11
N LEU A 151 6.27 7.63 -8.09
CA LEU A 151 5.72 8.30 -9.27
C LEU A 151 6.70 8.31 -10.45
N LEU A 152 7.96 8.67 -10.19
CA LEU A 152 9.00 8.75 -11.22
C LEU A 152 9.26 7.38 -11.87
N THR A 153 9.31 6.31 -11.09
CA THR A 153 9.56 4.97 -11.63
C THR A 153 8.32 4.37 -12.27
N CYS A 154 7.13 4.55 -11.69
CA CYS A 154 5.86 4.13 -12.27
C CYS A 154 5.64 4.76 -13.66
N PHE A 155 5.95 6.04 -13.79
CA PHE A 155 5.83 6.75 -15.07
C PHE A 155 7.00 6.49 -16.01
N GLY A 156 8.22 6.35 -15.48
CA GLY A 156 9.46 6.19 -16.26
C GLY A 156 9.67 4.77 -16.79
N PHE A 157 9.22 3.74 -16.07
CA PHE A 157 9.44 2.34 -16.46
C PHE A 157 8.84 1.97 -17.83
N PRO A 158 7.63 2.39 -18.22
CA PRO A 158 7.14 2.16 -19.57
C PRO A 158 8.00 2.77 -20.67
N TYR A 159 8.58 3.94 -20.47
CA TYR A 159 9.52 4.51 -21.45
C TYR A 159 10.82 3.71 -21.56
N PHE A 160 11.30 3.16 -20.45
CA PHE A 160 12.42 2.24 -20.46
C PHE A 160 12.10 0.98 -21.27
N LEU A 161 10.92 0.38 -21.06
CA LEU A 161 10.45 -0.76 -21.85
C LEU A 161 10.33 -0.44 -23.35
N GLU A 162 9.74 0.69 -23.69
CA GLU A 162 9.63 1.16 -25.10
C GLU A 162 11.02 1.33 -25.76
N GLY A 163 12.00 1.83 -24.99
CA GLY A 163 13.38 1.97 -25.46
C GLY A 163 14.05 0.61 -25.72
N MET A 164 13.85 -0.34 -24.83
CA MET A 164 14.38 -1.71 -24.95
C MET A 164 13.70 -2.46 -26.10
N SER A 165 12.39 -2.34 -26.28
CA SER A 165 11.63 -2.97 -27.35
C SER A 165 12.12 -2.53 -28.75
N LYS A 166 12.43 -1.25 -28.92
CA LYS A 166 13.01 -0.74 -30.18
C LYS A 166 14.38 -1.36 -30.50
N SER A 167 15.11 -1.78 -29.47
CA SER A 167 16.43 -2.40 -29.61
C SER A 167 16.38 -3.92 -29.79
N SER A 168 15.44 -4.62 -29.14
CA SER A 168 15.36 -6.09 -29.10
C SER A 168 14.15 -6.70 -29.81
N GLY A 169 13.16 -5.89 -30.20
CA GLY A 169 11.94 -6.36 -30.87
C GLY A 169 10.87 -6.97 -29.95
N ASN A 170 11.18 -7.20 -28.68
CA ASN A 170 10.25 -7.77 -27.69
C ASN A 170 10.10 -6.85 -26.48
N THR A 171 8.87 -6.66 -26.03
CA THR A 171 8.56 -5.93 -24.80
C THR A 171 8.32 -6.96 -23.70
N GLU A 172 9.26 -7.10 -22.77
CA GLU A 172 9.16 -8.02 -21.65
C GLU A 172 8.84 -7.27 -20.37
N LEU A 173 7.60 -7.38 -19.86
CA LEU A 173 7.22 -6.83 -18.57
C LEU A 173 8.04 -7.43 -17.41
N GLY A 174 8.53 -8.67 -17.59
CA GLY A 174 9.42 -9.34 -16.65
C GLY A 174 10.65 -8.53 -16.28
N LEU A 175 11.13 -7.58 -17.11
CA LEU A 175 12.21 -6.65 -16.79
C LEU A 175 11.95 -5.83 -15.50
N MET A 176 10.68 -5.76 -15.05
CA MET A 176 10.35 -5.13 -13.76
C MET A 176 11.08 -5.78 -12.58
N PHE A 177 11.36 -7.09 -12.62
CA PHE A 177 12.01 -7.81 -11.54
C PHE A 177 13.50 -7.42 -11.39
N PRO A 178 14.37 -7.55 -12.41
CA PRO A 178 15.76 -7.13 -12.28
C PRO A 178 15.90 -5.62 -12.01
N CYS A 179 15.03 -4.78 -12.60
CA CYS A 179 15.03 -3.34 -12.30
C CYS A 179 14.68 -3.07 -10.84
N SER A 180 13.63 -3.70 -10.31
CA SER A 180 13.25 -3.56 -8.89
C SER A 180 14.32 -4.14 -7.97
N ALA A 181 14.93 -5.28 -8.31
CA ALA A 181 16.04 -5.86 -7.55
C ALA A 181 17.21 -4.89 -7.43
N LEU A 182 17.62 -4.27 -8.53
CA LEU A 182 18.70 -3.28 -8.54
C LEU A 182 18.39 -2.09 -7.62
N ILE A 183 17.18 -1.55 -7.70
CA ILE A 183 16.78 -0.41 -6.87
C ILE A 183 16.71 -0.79 -5.39
N ILE A 184 16.21 -1.99 -5.06
CA ILE A 184 16.19 -2.48 -3.67
C ILE A 184 17.62 -2.76 -3.14
N LEU A 185 18.56 -3.19 -3.98
CA LEU A 185 19.97 -3.28 -3.59
C LEU A 185 20.55 -1.90 -3.24
N ILE A 186 20.20 -0.86 -4.01
CA ILE A 186 20.57 0.52 -3.67
C ILE A 186 19.92 0.91 -2.34
N THR A 187 18.65 0.53 -2.10
CA THR A 187 17.99 0.74 -0.80
C THR A 187 18.77 0.06 0.34
N ALA A 188 19.18 -1.20 0.18
CA ALA A 188 20.00 -1.91 1.17
C ALA A 188 21.34 -1.21 1.44
N LEU A 189 22.00 -0.73 0.40
CA LEU A 189 23.24 0.05 0.51
C LEU A 189 23.03 1.35 1.29
N THR A 190 21.93 2.07 1.05
CA THR A 190 21.64 3.31 1.79
C THR A 190 21.45 3.05 3.28
N VAL A 191 20.89 1.89 3.68
CA VAL A 191 20.76 1.53 5.10
C VAL A 191 22.10 1.44 5.80
N ILE A 192 23.17 1.07 5.10
CA ILE A 192 24.54 0.98 5.68
C ILE A 192 25.00 2.36 6.22
N PHE A 193 24.58 3.45 5.57
CA PHE A 193 24.95 4.81 5.96
C PHE A 193 24.03 5.40 7.03
N ILE A 194 22.95 4.71 7.41
CA ILE A 194 22.07 5.12 8.51
C ILE A 194 22.77 4.86 9.85
N PRO A 195 22.76 5.79 10.81
CA PRO A 195 23.35 5.57 12.14
C PRO A 195 22.71 4.40 12.89
N ASN A 196 23.48 3.70 13.72
CA ASN A 196 22.93 2.68 14.59
C ASN A 196 22.02 3.31 15.64
N GLN A 197 20.86 2.71 15.85
CA GLN A 197 19.98 3.06 16.95
C GLN A 197 20.05 2.00 18.04
N ASN A 198 20.54 2.39 19.19
CA ASN A 198 20.32 1.64 20.44
C ASN A 198 19.01 2.13 21.06
N ILE A 199 17.88 1.62 20.61
CA ILE A 199 16.58 1.94 21.20
C ILE A 199 16.33 0.89 22.30
N ILE A 200 16.62 1.26 23.53
CA ILE A 200 16.02 0.57 24.67
C ILE A 200 14.56 1.05 24.71
N ARG A 201 13.65 0.28 24.16
CA ARG A 201 12.22 0.53 24.32
C ARG A 201 11.83 0.16 25.72
N GLU A 202 11.29 1.11 26.49
CA GLU A 202 10.46 0.74 27.63
C GLU A 202 9.39 -0.23 27.15
N LYS A 203 9.28 -1.39 27.82
CA LYS A 203 8.24 -2.37 27.51
C LYS A 203 6.90 -1.66 27.58
N ALA A 204 6.29 -1.41 26.45
CA ALA A 204 4.91 -0.95 26.41
C ALA A 204 4.09 -1.95 27.25
N LYS A 205 3.39 -1.48 28.27
CA LYS A 205 2.43 -2.30 29.00
C LYS A 205 1.44 -2.81 27.97
N SER A 206 1.54 -4.08 27.59
CA SER A 206 0.62 -4.67 26.63
C SER A 206 -0.71 -4.86 27.37
N GLY A 207 -1.66 -3.97 27.12
CA GLY A 207 -3.04 -4.22 27.47
C GLY A 207 -3.52 -5.50 26.75
N SER A 208 -4.43 -6.23 27.37
CA SER A 208 -4.94 -7.46 26.76
C SER A 208 -5.75 -7.14 25.52
N TRP A 209 -5.25 -7.52 24.32
CA TRP A 209 -5.98 -7.37 23.06
C TRP A 209 -7.39 -7.99 23.09
N LYS A 210 -7.62 -8.97 23.97
CA LYS A 210 -8.92 -9.60 24.20
C LYS A 210 -10.00 -8.61 24.66
N GLN A 211 -9.60 -7.53 25.34
CA GLN A 211 -10.53 -6.49 25.78
C GLN A 211 -11.18 -5.75 24.60
N LEU A 212 -10.48 -5.64 23.48
CA LEU A 212 -11.01 -5.00 22.27
C LEU A 212 -12.18 -5.78 21.66
N PHE A 213 -12.13 -7.11 21.73
CA PHE A 213 -13.22 -7.96 21.23
C PHE A 213 -14.44 -8.04 22.18
N GLY A 214 -14.33 -7.51 23.41
CA GLY A 214 -15.47 -7.33 24.31
C GLY A 214 -16.32 -6.08 24.00
N ASP A 215 -15.81 -5.12 23.25
CA ASP A 215 -16.55 -3.90 22.87
C ASP A 215 -17.23 -4.05 21.51
N SER A 216 -18.56 -4.10 21.52
CA SER A 216 -19.38 -4.23 20.30
C SER A 216 -19.15 -3.11 19.28
N ARG A 217 -18.72 -1.91 19.73
CA ARG A 217 -18.39 -0.78 18.84
C ARG A 217 -17.15 -1.10 18.02
N PHE A 218 -16.20 -1.75 18.64
CA PHE A 218 -14.94 -2.16 18.02
C PHE A 218 -15.17 -3.29 16.99
N ILE A 219 -15.98 -4.30 17.36
CA ILE A 219 -16.34 -5.39 16.43
C ILE A 219 -17.08 -4.83 15.20
N ARG A 220 -18.07 -3.97 15.40
CA ARG A 220 -18.80 -3.33 14.27
C ARG A 220 -17.85 -2.55 13.37
N PHE A 221 -16.94 -1.78 13.95
CA PHE A 221 -15.94 -1.06 13.19
C PHE A 221 -15.01 -2.00 12.39
N PHE A 222 -14.59 -3.11 12.97
CA PHE A 222 -13.78 -4.11 12.26
C PHE A 222 -14.52 -4.75 11.09
N ILE A 223 -15.81 -5.03 11.23
CA ILE A 223 -16.65 -5.49 10.12
C ILE A 223 -16.68 -4.44 9.01
N TYR A 224 -16.87 -3.17 9.37
CA TYR A 224 -16.85 -2.07 8.41
C TYR A 224 -15.53 -1.99 7.63
N VAL A 225 -14.39 -1.98 8.31
CA VAL A 225 -13.08 -1.86 7.62
C VAL A 225 -12.74 -3.09 6.78
N PHE A 226 -13.15 -4.27 7.23
CA PHE A 226 -13.04 -5.49 6.44
C PHE A 226 -13.85 -5.37 5.14
N LEU A 227 -15.14 -5.05 5.23
CA LEU A 227 -16.03 -4.94 4.09
C LEU A 227 -15.60 -3.82 3.13
N ALA A 228 -15.18 -2.66 3.66
CA ALA A 228 -14.72 -1.54 2.84
C ALA A 228 -13.51 -1.92 1.98
N ASN A 229 -12.49 -2.55 2.56
CA ASN A 229 -11.31 -2.99 1.82
C ASN A 229 -11.63 -4.20 0.93
N PHE A 230 -12.50 -5.12 1.38
CA PHE A 230 -12.97 -6.23 0.55
C PHE A 230 -13.63 -5.75 -0.75
N MET A 231 -14.43 -4.68 -0.70
CA MET A 231 -15.10 -4.14 -1.88
C MET A 231 -14.19 -3.31 -2.79
N LEU A 232 -13.16 -2.65 -2.23
CA LEU A 232 -12.40 -1.64 -2.99
C LEU A 232 -11.01 -2.09 -3.43
N ASP A 233 -10.35 -3.02 -2.72
CA ASP A 233 -8.95 -3.35 -2.98
C ASP A 233 -8.80 -4.37 -4.12
N GLY A 234 -9.69 -5.36 -4.25
CA GLY A 234 -9.65 -6.32 -5.36
C GLY A 234 -9.75 -5.65 -6.73
N PRO A 235 -10.74 -4.75 -6.96
CA PRO A 235 -10.76 -3.93 -8.16
C PRO A 235 -9.47 -3.15 -8.41
N MET A 236 -8.81 -2.67 -7.37
CA MET A 236 -7.55 -1.94 -7.47
C MET A 236 -6.38 -2.83 -7.90
N PHE A 237 -6.23 -4.00 -7.29
CA PHE A 237 -5.15 -4.93 -7.63
C PHE A 237 -5.34 -5.58 -9.01
N MET A 238 -6.60 -5.76 -9.44
CA MET A 238 -6.94 -6.31 -10.76
C MET A 238 -7.10 -5.21 -11.82
N PHE A 239 -6.93 -3.93 -11.47
CA PHE A 239 -7.09 -2.82 -12.39
C PHE A 239 -6.20 -2.90 -13.63
N PRO A 240 -4.93 -3.35 -13.57
CA PRO A 240 -4.12 -3.51 -14.77
C PRO A 240 -4.68 -4.53 -15.77
N ILE A 241 -5.31 -5.62 -15.31
CA ILE A 241 -5.99 -6.61 -16.17
C ILE A 241 -7.24 -5.98 -16.82
N PHE A 242 -7.99 -5.19 -16.05
CA PHE A 242 -9.11 -4.45 -16.61
C PHE A 242 -8.67 -3.45 -17.69
N VAL A 243 -7.56 -2.71 -17.46
CA VAL A 243 -7.02 -1.79 -18.46
C VAL A 243 -6.54 -2.51 -19.72
N GLU A 244 -6.00 -3.72 -19.60
CA GLU A 244 -5.67 -4.57 -20.75
C GLU A 244 -6.90 -4.86 -21.61
N SER A 245 -8.04 -5.14 -20.99
CA SER A 245 -9.28 -5.45 -21.73
C SER A 245 -9.86 -4.25 -22.49
N VAL A 246 -9.69 -3.03 -21.97
CA VAL A 246 -10.24 -1.81 -22.60
C VAL A 246 -9.23 -1.06 -23.49
N ALA A 247 -7.94 -1.34 -23.36
CA ALA A 247 -6.87 -0.75 -24.16
C ALA A 247 -5.82 -1.82 -24.56
N PRO A 248 -6.20 -2.87 -25.30
CA PRO A 248 -5.35 -4.02 -25.57
C PRO A 248 -4.11 -3.69 -26.41
N GLU A 249 -4.17 -2.63 -27.23
CA GLU A 249 -3.04 -2.24 -28.09
C GLU A 249 -1.84 -1.69 -27.29
N ASN A 250 -2.09 -1.00 -26.18
CA ASN A 250 -1.03 -0.43 -25.35
C ASN A 250 -1.46 -0.31 -23.87
N PRO A 251 -1.65 -1.43 -23.16
CA PRO A 251 -2.11 -1.40 -21.78
C PRO A 251 -1.08 -0.75 -20.85
N VAL A 252 0.20 -0.97 -21.07
CA VAL A 252 1.29 -0.40 -20.26
C VAL A 252 1.36 1.12 -20.39
N GLY A 253 1.27 1.62 -21.63
CA GLY A 253 1.24 3.05 -21.90
C GLY A 253 -0.02 3.74 -21.35
N THR A 254 -1.18 3.07 -21.41
CA THR A 254 -2.42 3.57 -20.81
C THR A 254 -2.33 3.60 -19.28
N LEU A 255 -1.86 2.52 -18.66
CA LEU A 255 -1.65 2.45 -17.21
C LEU A 255 -0.75 3.57 -16.70
N LYS A 256 0.33 3.86 -17.39
CA LYS A 256 1.26 4.96 -17.03
C LYS A 256 0.53 6.29 -16.80
N TRP A 257 -0.37 6.66 -17.70
CA TRP A 257 -1.15 7.90 -17.59
C TRP A 257 -2.23 7.82 -16.52
N LEU A 258 -2.92 6.69 -16.40
CA LEU A 258 -3.94 6.50 -15.37
C LEU A 258 -3.34 6.58 -13.96
N TRP A 259 -2.18 5.98 -13.73
CA TRP A 259 -1.46 6.08 -12.45
C TRP A 259 -0.98 7.51 -12.17
N LEU A 260 -0.48 8.22 -13.19
CA LEU A 260 -0.06 9.61 -13.02
C LEU A 260 -1.22 10.50 -12.58
N ILE A 261 -2.36 10.41 -13.29
CA ILE A 261 -3.57 11.18 -13.02
C ILE A 261 -4.15 10.82 -11.64
N MET A 262 -3.99 9.60 -11.20
CA MET A 262 -4.43 9.14 -9.88
C MET A 262 -3.54 9.68 -8.76
N LEU A 263 -2.22 9.57 -8.89
CA LEU A 263 -1.26 9.83 -7.82
C LEU A 263 -0.98 11.31 -7.59
N VAL A 264 -0.94 12.13 -8.65
CA VAL A 264 -0.64 13.57 -8.50
C VAL A 264 -1.68 14.30 -7.66
N PRO A 265 -3.01 14.19 -7.94
CA PRO A 265 -4.03 14.78 -7.08
C PRO A 265 -4.06 14.17 -5.68
N GLU A 266 -3.73 12.88 -5.52
CA GLU A 266 -3.67 12.21 -4.23
C GLU A 266 -2.73 12.93 -3.26
N ILE A 267 -1.52 13.27 -3.71
CA ILE A 267 -0.54 14.01 -2.90
C ILE A 267 -1.12 15.36 -2.44
N MET A 268 -1.79 16.07 -3.33
CA MET A 268 -2.42 17.36 -3.01
C MET A 268 -3.55 17.22 -2.00
N ILE A 269 -4.44 16.25 -2.20
CA ILE A 269 -5.61 16.03 -1.33
C ILE A 269 -5.18 15.52 0.05
N ILE A 270 -4.16 14.66 0.13
CA ILE A 270 -3.58 14.25 1.42
C ILE A 270 -3.04 15.47 2.19
N ALA A 271 -2.33 16.39 1.53
CA ALA A 271 -1.85 17.61 2.17
C ALA A 271 -3.00 18.49 2.71
N MET A 272 -4.15 18.48 2.04
CA MET A 272 -5.36 19.20 2.46
C MET A 272 -6.21 18.46 3.51
N SER A 273 -5.92 17.18 3.77
CA SER A 273 -6.74 16.30 4.63
C SER A 273 -6.96 16.85 6.03
N GLY A 274 -5.98 17.54 6.60
CA GLY A 274 -6.10 18.21 7.91
C GLY A 274 -7.19 19.28 7.93
N HIS A 275 -7.35 20.04 6.85
CA HIS A 275 -8.42 21.03 6.70
C HIS A 275 -9.78 20.37 6.53
N MET A 276 -9.86 19.36 5.68
CA MET A 276 -11.09 18.57 5.46
C MET A 276 -11.58 17.94 6.75
N ARG A 277 -10.66 17.31 7.52
CA ARG A 277 -10.97 16.72 8.82
C ARG A 277 -11.56 17.72 9.81
N ARG A 278 -11.03 18.94 9.88
CA ARG A 278 -11.55 19.98 10.78
C ARG A 278 -12.94 20.44 10.39
N ARG A 279 -13.29 20.45 9.09
CA ARG A 279 -14.59 20.90 8.61
C ARG A 279 -15.69 19.84 8.71
N ILE A 280 -15.43 18.62 8.26
CA ILE A 280 -16.46 17.58 8.14
C ILE A 280 -16.31 16.45 9.18
N GLY A 281 -15.18 16.40 9.88
CA GLY A 281 -14.90 15.36 10.87
C GLY A 281 -14.43 14.03 10.28
N VAL A 282 -13.78 13.22 11.13
CA VAL A 282 -13.12 11.96 10.70
C VAL A 282 -14.11 10.94 10.17
N ARG A 283 -15.26 10.78 10.82
CA ARG A 283 -16.28 9.78 10.44
C ARG A 283 -16.87 10.05 9.05
N LEU A 284 -17.26 11.30 8.78
CA LEU A 284 -17.79 11.67 7.46
C LEU A 284 -16.70 11.61 6.38
N LEU A 285 -15.45 11.89 6.72
CA LEU A 285 -14.33 11.76 5.80
C LEU A 285 -14.12 10.30 5.39
N MET A 286 -14.27 9.34 6.31
CA MET A 286 -14.25 7.90 5.98
C MET A 286 -15.39 7.52 5.04
N PHE A 287 -16.61 8.02 5.28
CA PHE A 287 -17.77 7.73 4.44
C PHE A 287 -17.62 8.36 3.06
N ALA A 288 -17.13 9.58 2.98
CA ALA A 288 -16.84 10.25 1.70
C ALA A 288 -15.78 9.47 0.89
N GLY A 289 -14.76 8.95 1.57
CA GLY A 289 -13.74 8.09 0.93
C GLY A 289 -14.32 6.79 0.39
N LEU A 290 -15.15 6.10 1.18
CA LEU A 290 -15.84 4.88 0.73
C LEU A 290 -16.75 5.15 -0.48
N GLY A 291 -17.54 6.23 -0.42
CA GLY A 291 -18.40 6.65 -1.52
C GLY A 291 -17.64 7.02 -2.79
N ALA A 292 -16.54 7.77 -2.63
CA ALA A 292 -15.65 8.13 -3.75
C ALA A 292 -15.06 6.89 -4.41
N GLY A 293 -14.57 5.91 -3.61
CA GLY A 293 -14.07 4.64 -4.12
C GLY A 293 -15.12 3.84 -4.87
N GLY A 294 -16.34 3.76 -4.31
CA GLY A 294 -17.47 3.08 -4.94
C GLY A 294 -17.88 3.73 -6.27
N ILE A 295 -18.03 5.05 -6.29
CA ILE A 295 -18.39 5.82 -7.51
C ILE A 295 -17.30 5.64 -8.57
N LYS A 296 -16.00 5.76 -8.19
CA LYS A 296 -14.89 5.54 -9.12
C LYS A 296 -14.99 4.18 -9.79
N TRP A 297 -15.17 3.12 -9.02
CA TRP A 297 -15.21 1.77 -9.57
C TRP A 297 -16.45 1.52 -10.44
N ILE A 298 -17.60 2.05 -10.09
CA ILE A 298 -18.80 1.98 -10.95
C ILE A 298 -18.54 2.69 -12.29
N ILE A 299 -17.96 3.88 -12.27
CA ILE A 299 -17.63 4.60 -13.51
C ILE A 299 -16.65 3.78 -14.36
N CYS A 300 -15.61 3.21 -13.76
CA CYS A 300 -14.66 2.36 -14.47
C CYS A 300 -15.34 1.13 -15.08
N GLY A 301 -16.21 0.44 -14.33
CA GLY A 301 -16.84 -0.78 -14.80
C GLY A 301 -17.87 -0.59 -15.91
N PHE A 302 -18.67 0.49 -15.86
CA PHE A 302 -19.72 0.71 -16.87
C PHE A 302 -19.28 1.55 -18.07
N TRP A 303 -18.30 2.42 -17.92
CA TRP A 303 -17.86 3.36 -18.97
C TRP A 303 -16.35 3.32 -19.23
N GLY A 304 -15.68 2.25 -18.80
CA GLY A 304 -14.23 2.10 -18.94
C GLY A 304 -13.73 2.01 -20.38
N ASP A 305 -14.57 1.61 -21.35
CA ASP A 305 -14.24 1.62 -22.76
C ASP A 305 -13.92 3.02 -23.30
N ASN A 306 -14.45 4.06 -22.64
CA ASN A 306 -14.10 5.43 -22.93
C ASN A 306 -12.92 5.88 -22.07
N LEU A 307 -11.71 5.88 -22.65
CA LEU A 307 -10.47 6.26 -21.96
C LEU A 307 -10.55 7.67 -21.33
N THR A 308 -11.30 8.62 -21.93
CA THR A 308 -11.47 9.95 -21.36
C THR A 308 -12.25 9.88 -20.04
N VAL A 309 -13.33 9.09 -20.00
CA VAL A 309 -14.10 8.86 -18.77
C VAL A 309 -13.24 8.17 -17.72
N LEU A 310 -12.44 7.19 -18.13
CA LEU A 310 -11.53 6.47 -17.25
C LEU A 310 -10.49 7.41 -16.61
N HIS A 311 -9.92 8.34 -17.37
CA HIS A 311 -9.01 9.35 -16.84
C HIS A 311 -9.68 10.25 -15.78
N TRP A 312 -10.90 10.72 -16.03
CA TRP A 312 -11.65 11.53 -15.06
C TRP A 312 -11.99 10.73 -13.79
N ALA A 313 -12.34 9.44 -13.94
CA ALA A 313 -12.60 8.57 -12.79
C ALA A 313 -11.38 8.43 -11.86
N MET A 314 -10.16 8.44 -12.41
CA MET A 314 -8.94 8.35 -11.59
C MET A 314 -8.75 9.53 -10.64
N LEU A 315 -9.24 10.73 -10.95
CA LEU A 315 -9.17 11.88 -10.05
C LEU A 315 -9.94 11.66 -8.75
N ILE A 316 -11.02 10.87 -8.81
CA ILE A 316 -11.87 10.56 -7.64
C ILE A 316 -11.10 9.72 -6.61
N HIS A 317 -10.08 8.98 -7.04
CA HIS A 317 -9.28 8.11 -6.17
C HIS A 317 -8.68 8.83 -4.96
N SER A 318 -8.27 10.07 -5.14
CA SER A 318 -7.65 10.87 -4.08
C SER A 318 -8.51 11.01 -2.83
N PHE A 319 -9.82 11.09 -2.99
CA PHE A 319 -10.78 11.16 -1.87
C PHE A 319 -10.90 9.81 -1.15
N TYR A 320 -10.86 8.69 -1.91
CA TYR A 320 -10.81 7.35 -1.31
C TYR A 320 -9.59 7.20 -0.41
N VAL A 321 -8.42 7.57 -0.90
CA VAL A 321 -7.16 7.44 -0.15
C VAL A 321 -7.18 8.23 1.15
N VAL A 322 -7.72 9.46 1.16
CA VAL A 322 -7.87 10.24 2.40
C VAL A 322 -8.79 9.56 3.40
N GLY A 323 -9.88 8.94 2.93
CA GLY A 323 -10.77 8.15 3.79
C GLY A 323 -10.07 6.93 4.40
N ALA A 324 -9.34 6.18 3.58
CA ALA A 324 -8.68 4.94 3.99
C ALA A 324 -7.38 5.17 4.77
N LEU A 325 -6.46 6.02 4.27
CA LEU A 325 -5.12 6.17 4.86
C LEU A 325 -5.03 7.24 5.95
N VAL A 326 -5.93 8.22 5.96
CA VAL A 326 -5.91 9.30 6.95
C VAL A 326 -7.04 9.16 7.97
N ALA A 327 -8.28 9.07 7.49
CA ALA A 327 -9.42 9.11 8.40
C ALA A 327 -9.57 7.81 9.20
N MET A 328 -9.39 6.64 8.58
CA MET A 328 -9.55 5.35 9.27
C MET A 328 -8.56 5.18 10.45
N PRO A 329 -7.24 5.37 10.31
CA PRO A 329 -6.31 5.29 11.44
C PRO A 329 -6.62 6.28 12.55
N LEU A 330 -7.06 7.49 12.21
CA LEU A 330 -7.47 8.50 13.20
C LEU A 330 -8.74 8.07 13.95
N TYR A 331 -9.70 7.46 13.26
CA TYR A 331 -10.91 6.95 13.89
C TYR A 331 -10.59 5.81 14.88
N VAL A 332 -9.66 4.90 14.51
CA VAL A 332 -9.13 3.87 15.43
C VAL A 332 -8.60 4.51 16.69
N ASN A 333 -7.80 5.58 16.59
CA ASN A 333 -7.26 6.28 17.76
C ASN A 333 -8.33 6.93 18.66
N TYR A 334 -9.49 7.28 18.10
CA TYR A 334 -10.62 7.82 18.88
C TYR A 334 -11.45 6.73 19.54
N LEU A 335 -11.53 5.56 18.91
CA LEU A 335 -12.32 4.43 19.38
C LEU A 335 -11.64 3.66 20.52
N ILE A 336 -10.31 3.58 20.49
CA ILE A 336 -9.50 2.69 21.33
C ILE A 336 -8.85 3.43 22.50
N PRO A 337 -8.80 2.86 23.71
CA PRO A 337 -8.03 3.37 24.84
C PRO A 337 -6.55 3.60 24.48
N SER A 338 -5.92 4.59 25.13
CA SER A 338 -4.55 5.03 24.80
C SER A 338 -3.49 3.94 24.90
N ASP A 339 -3.65 3.03 25.86
CA ASP A 339 -2.76 1.90 26.14
C ASP A 339 -2.86 0.75 25.11
N LEU A 340 -3.98 0.70 24.35
CA LEU A 340 -4.25 -0.32 23.32
C LEU A 340 -4.18 0.22 21.89
N ARG A 341 -3.86 1.49 21.68
CA ARG A 341 -3.88 2.11 20.32
C ARG A 341 -3.01 1.41 19.31
N SER A 342 -1.77 1.06 19.67
CA SER A 342 -0.86 0.35 18.77
C SER A 342 -1.40 -1.03 18.38
N THR A 343 -1.94 -1.77 19.36
CA THR A 343 -2.56 -3.08 19.13
C THR A 343 -3.79 -2.95 18.24
N GLY A 344 -4.64 -1.96 18.51
CA GLY A 344 -5.85 -1.72 17.73
C GLY A 344 -5.57 -1.28 16.29
N GLN A 345 -4.55 -0.44 16.08
CA GLN A 345 -4.08 -0.10 14.71
C GLN A 345 -3.59 -1.34 13.95
N GLY A 346 -2.78 -2.17 14.61
CA GLY A 346 -2.30 -3.42 14.01
C GLY A 346 -3.44 -4.37 13.65
N LEU A 347 -4.42 -4.56 14.55
CA LEU A 347 -5.59 -5.39 14.28
C LEU A 347 -6.47 -4.81 13.17
N ALA A 348 -6.69 -3.49 13.15
CA ALA A 348 -7.46 -2.83 12.10
C ALA A 348 -6.80 -3.06 10.74
N THR A 349 -5.48 -2.85 10.63
CA THR A 349 -4.72 -3.08 9.38
C THR A 349 -4.74 -4.55 8.97
N MET A 350 -4.57 -5.49 9.91
CA MET A 350 -4.61 -6.91 9.64
C MET A 350 -5.98 -7.33 9.08
N ILE A 351 -7.06 -6.87 9.69
CA ILE A 351 -8.42 -7.23 9.29
C ILE A 351 -8.82 -6.53 7.98
N SER A 352 -8.50 -5.24 7.83
CA SER A 352 -8.85 -4.49 6.62
C SER A 352 -7.96 -4.84 5.44
N SER A 353 -6.69 -4.47 5.51
CA SER A 353 -5.79 -4.54 4.36
C SER A 353 -5.31 -5.96 4.07
N SER A 354 -5.07 -6.79 5.10
CA SER A 354 -4.57 -8.15 4.83
C SER A 354 -5.70 -9.13 4.56
N LEU A 355 -6.67 -9.29 5.47
CA LEU A 355 -7.75 -10.26 5.29
C LEU A 355 -8.79 -9.78 4.28
N GLY A 356 -9.34 -8.58 4.46
CA GLY A 356 -10.40 -8.04 3.61
C GLY A 356 -9.90 -7.75 2.19
N GLY A 357 -8.96 -6.81 2.08
CA GLY A 357 -8.44 -6.34 0.79
C GLY A 357 -7.47 -7.33 0.14
N GLY A 358 -6.47 -7.76 0.90
CA GLY A 358 -5.37 -8.55 0.36
C GLY A 358 -5.73 -9.98 -0.01
N ILE A 359 -6.41 -10.71 0.87
CA ILE A 359 -6.71 -12.13 0.66
C ILE A 359 -8.08 -12.31 0.01
N CYS A 360 -9.15 -11.93 0.73
CA CYS A 360 -10.52 -12.23 0.29
C CYS A 360 -10.90 -11.47 -0.98
N SER A 361 -10.58 -10.17 -1.05
CA SER A 361 -10.92 -9.32 -2.19
C SER A 361 -10.21 -9.75 -3.47
N ASN A 362 -8.90 -10.05 -3.42
CA ASN A 362 -8.15 -10.48 -4.60
C ASN A 362 -8.63 -11.84 -5.13
N TYR A 363 -8.91 -12.77 -4.23
CA TYR A 363 -9.44 -14.08 -4.63
C TYR A 363 -10.80 -13.98 -5.33
N VAL A 364 -11.73 -13.20 -4.75
CA VAL A 364 -13.07 -12.97 -5.33
C VAL A 364 -12.97 -12.16 -6.63
N ALA A 365 -12.14 -11.11 -6.67
CA ALA A 365 -11.94 -10.33 -7.88
C ALA A 365 -11.37 -11.17 -9.04
N GLY A 366 -10.41 -12.04 -8.76
CA GLY A 366 -9.89 -12.98 -9.75
C GLY A 366 -10.95 -13.96 -10.25
N TRP A 367 -11.78 -14.50 -9.35
CA TRP A 367 -12.90 -15.37 -9.72
C TRP A 367 -13.93 -14.63 -10.59
N LEU A 368 -14.24 -13.37 -10.26
CA LEU A 368 -15.15 -12.55 -11.06
C LEU A 368 -14.62 -12.31 -12.49
N ILE A 369 -13.32 -12.07 -12.64
CA ILE A 369 -12.69 -11.92 -13.97
C ILE A 369 -12.91 -13.16 -14.83
N ASP A 370 -12.70 -14.35 -14.26
CA ASP A 370 -12.77 -15.59 -15.02
C ASP A 370 -14.21 -16.04 -15.34
N ASN A 371 -15.21 -15.70 -14.51
CA ASN A 371 -16.57 -16.20 -14.63
C ASN A 371 -17.59 -15.18 -15.11
N VAL A 372 -17.31 -13.87 -14.99
CA VAL A 372 -18.24 -12.80 -15.35
C VAL A 372 -17.65 -11.86 -16.39
N GLY A 373 -16.41 -11.40 -16.17
CA GLY A 373 -15.70 -10.51 -17.09
C GLY A 373 -14.69 -9.60 -16.39
N PRO A 374 -13.77 -8.99 -17.14
CA PRO A 374 -12.70 -8.17 -16.59
C PRO A 374 -13.19 -6.90 -15.87
N GLU A 375 -14.38 -6.39 -16.21
CA GLU A 375 -15.05 -5.25 -15.58
C GLU A 375 -15.80 -5.61 -14.29
N ALA A 376 -16.06 -6.89 -14.05
CA ALA A 376 -16.88 -7.36 -12.95
C ALA A 376 -16.35 -6.95 -11.57
N PRO A 377 -15.06 -7.06 -11.25
CA PRO A 377 -14.55 -6.59 -9.96
C PRO A 377 -14.89 -5.13 -9.69
N GLN A 378 -14.79 -4.26 -10.70
CA GLN A 378 -15.09 -2.84 -10.60
C GLN A 378 -16.57 -2.60 -10.32
N ILE A 379 -17.45 -3.25 -11.06
CA ILE A 379 -18.92 -3.11 -10.92
C ILE A 379 -19.37 -3.61 -9.55
N TYR A 380 -19.04 -4.86 -9.21
CA TYR A 380 -19.48 -5.47 -7.96
C TYR A 380 -18.84 -4.82 -6.73
N GLY A 381 -17.54 -4.50 -6.80
CA GLY A 381 -16.84 -3.78 -5.74
C GLY A 381 -17.40 -2.38 -5.53
N GLY A 382 -17.67 -1.64 -6.62
CA GLY A 382 -18.26 -0.32 -6.57
C GLY A 382 -19.68 -0.32 -6.00
N CYS A 383 -20.56 -1.22 -6.50
CA CYS A 383 -21.92 -1.37 -5.98
C CYS A 383 -21.92 -1.79 -4.50
N GLY A 384 -21.09 -2.76 -4.12
CA GLY A 384 -20.94 -3.21 -2.74
C GLY A 384 -20.48 -2.09 -1.81
N ALA A 385 -19.53 -1.25 -2.24
CA ALA A 385 -19.08 -0.09 -1.47
C ALA A 385 -20.19 0.95 -1.26
N LEU A 386 -21.04 1.21 -2.26
CA LEU A 386 -22.17 2.13 -2.11
C LEU A 386 -23.28 1.55 -1.23
N ILE A 387 -23.54 0.24 -1.31
CA ILE A 387 -24.46 -0.44 -0.38
C ILE A 387 -23.92 -0.34 1.05
N LEU A 388 -22.63 -0.63 1.24
CA LEU A 388 -21.97 -0.49 2.53
C LEU A 388 -22.05 0.95 3.06
N LEU A 389 -21.92 1.95 2.20
CA LEU A 389 -22.05 3.37 2.57
C LEU A 389 -23.41 3.68 3.17
N CYS A 390 -24.50 3.13 2.61
CA CYS A 390 -25.86 3.33 3.12
C CYS A 390 -26.02 2.77 4.55
N ILE A 391 -25.36 1.65 4.88
CA ILE A 391 -25.43 1.00 6.19
C ILE A 391 -24.25 1.34 7.12
N ALA A 392 -23.24 2.08 6.61
CA ALA A 392 -22.05 2.46 7.37
C ALA A 392 -22.32 3.16 8.71
N PRO A 393 -23.38 4.00 8.85
CA PRO A 393 -23.69 4.62 10.14
C PRO A 393 -23.99 3.62 11.26
N PHE A 394 -24.45 2.42 10.92
CA PHE A 394 -24.68 1.35 11.90
C PHE A 394 -23.35 0.73 12.40
N PHE A 395 -22.38 0.57 11.54
CA PHE A 395 -21.08 -0.04 11.86
C PHE A 395 -20.11 0.96 12.51
N VAL A 396 -20.18 2.23 12.13
CA VAL A 396 -19.26 3.28 12.58
C VAL A 396 -19.98 4.25 13.49
N PRO A 397 -20.00 4.01 14.82
CA PRO A 397 -20.71 4.89 15.76
C PRO A 397 -20.08 6.29 15.83
N LYS A 398 -20.87 7.26 16.31
CA LYS A 398 -20.32 8.59 16.62
C LYS A 398 -19.42 8.48 17.85
N VAL A 399 -18.14 8.86 17.70
CA VAL A 399 -17.17 8.92 18.80
C VAL A 399 -16.87 10.38 19.09
N ILE A 400 -17.01 10.77 20.34
CA ILE A 400 -16.57 12.10 20.81
C ILE A 400 -15.08 11.97 21.15
N PRO A 401 -14.19 12.79 20.51
CA PRO A 401 -12.77 12.77 20.85
C PRO A 401 -12.54 12.99 22.35
N GLN A 402 -11.61 12.22 22.93
CA GLN A 402 -11.30 12.29 24.36
C GLN A 402 -10.88 13.70 24.84
N GLN A 403 -10.48 14.59 23.94
CA GLN A 403 -10.17 16.00 24.25
C GLN A 403 -11.40 16.83 24.64
N TYR A 404 -12.61 16.31 24.43
CA TYR A 404 -13.89 16.96 24.78
C TYR A 404 -14.70 16.15 25.81
N ARG A 405 -14.07 15.15 26.45
CA ARG A 405 -14.55 14.46 27.65
C ARG A 405 -13.76 14.94 28.86
#